data_c38811eaf0e0f7e24c658d438a247e89
#
_entry.id   c38811eaf0e0f7e24c658d438a247e89
#
_cell.length_a   1.000
_cell.length_b   1.000
_cell.length_c   1.000
_cell.angle_alpha   90.00
_cell.angle_beta   90.00
_cell.angle_gamma   90.00
#
_symmetry.space_group_name_H-M   'P 1'
#
loop_
_entity.id
_entity.type
_entity.pdbx_description
1 polymer ?
#
loop_
_entity_poly.entity_id
_entity_poly.type
_entity_poly.pdbx_seq_one_letter_code
_entity_poly.pdbx_strand_id
1 'polypeptide(L)'
;MAQQRVIGLDLIRIFAMVLITGIHFICYSNVRCHVDDIPICNRLFISFFDTFAQNWITLFLLISGYFMCQKNATIDKAIRLWINVIFVSIIVAIPCIVMYWKNPIGGGNLIQTVFPVLTRNYWYIGGYLLLLLLTPLLNAYSSNASRKSILNILITITIIYTFLHINKYTTPEYFFGAGTSVFHFAFVYLLGSYLRLYPPLLVIQN
;
A
#
# COMPACT_ATOMS: atom_id res chain seq x y z
N MET A 1 24.74 15.78 1.24
CA MET A 1 24.98 14.86 0.12
C MET A 1 23.65 14.62 -0.60
N ALA A 2 23.59 14.94 -1.90
CA ALA A 2 22.41 14.64 -2.70
C ALA A 2 22.26 13.12 -2.80
N GLN A 3 21.10 12.60 -2.43
CA GLN A 3 20.82 11.17 -2.51
C GLN A 3 20.80 10.79 -4.00
N GLN A 4 21.71 9.90 -4.40
CA GLN A 4 21.77 9.42 -5.78
C GLN A 4 20.43 8.80 -6.15
N ARG A 5 19.83 9.31 -7.23
CA ARG A 5 18.50 8.91 -7.68
C ARG A 5 18.61 7.53 -8.33
N VAL A 6 17.88 6.56 -7.80
CA VAL A 6 17.86 5.19 -8.35
C VAL A 6 16.72 5.12 -9.37
N ILE A 7 17.05 5.33 -10.64
CA ILE A 7 16.09 5.39 -11.75
C ILE A 7 15.19 4.15 -11.79
N GLY A 8 15.75 2.96 -11.53
CA GLY A 8 14.96 1.72 -11.52
C GLY A 8 13.81 1.72 -10.50
N LEU A 9 14.02 2.29 -9.30
CA LEU A 9 12.98 2.38 -8.28
C LEU A 9 11.90 3.43 -8.64
N ASP A 10 12.29 4.50 -9.33
CA ASP A 10 11.32 5.48 -9.83
C ASP A 10 10.44 4.89 -10.95
N LEU A 11 11.02 4.09 -11.86
CA LEU A 11 10.27 3.35 -12.88
C LEU A 11 9.26 2.36 -12.26
N ILE A 12 9.68 1.62 -11.23
CA ILE A 12 8.80 0.70 -10.50
C ILE A 12 7.62 1.46 -9.89
N ARG A 13 7.84 2.66 -9.32
CA ARG A 13 6.76 3.50 -8.77
C ARG A 13 5.77 3.94 -9.84
N ILE A 14 6.27 4.41 -11.00
CA ILE A 14 5.40 4.83 -12.12
C ILE A 14 4.56 3.64 -12.59
N PHE A 15 5.19 2.49 -12.79
CA PHE A 15 4.49 1.28 -13.21
C PHE A 15 3.45 0.83 -12.18
N ALA A 16 3.79 0.89 -10.89
CA ALA A 16 2.87 0.62 -9.80
C ALA A 16 1.64 1.54 -9.85
N MET A 17 1.83 2.85 -10.08
CA MET A 17 0.71 3.80 -10.20
C MET A 17 -0.21 3.46 -11.37
N VAL A 18 0.33 3.11 -12.53
CA VAL A 18 -0.45 2.69 -13.70
C VAL A 18 -1.32 1.49 -13.37
N LEU A 19 -0.75 0.48 -12.70
CA LEU A 19 -1.49 -0.73 -12.35
C LEU A 19 -2.54 -0.50 -11.26
N ILE A 20 -2.25 0.34 -10.26
CA ILE A 20 -3.25 0.75 -9.26
C ILE A 20 -4.42 1.47 -9.94
N THR A 21 -4.14 2.37 -10.88
CA THR A 21 -5.19 3.08 -11.62
C THR A 21 -6.01 2.09 -12.45
N GLY A 22 -5.36 1.15 -13.12
CA GLY A 22 -6.02 0.12 -13.92
C GLY A 22 -6.94 -0.77 -13.10
N ILE A 23 -6.50 -1.23 -11.91
CA ILE A 23 -7.36 -2.06 -11.04
C ILE A 23 -8.56 -1.28 -10.51
N HIS A 24 -8.39 -0.01 -10.14
CA HIS A 24 -9.51 0.83 -9.71
C HIS A 24 -10.52 1.00 -10.85
N PHE A 25 -10.07 1.22 -12.08
CA PHE A 25 -10.94 1.26 -13.24
C PHE A 25 -11.74 -0.05 -13.39
N ILE A 26 -11.08 -1.21 -13.31
CA ILE A 26 -11.73 -2.52 -13.40
C ILE A 26 -12.72 -2.73 -12.25
N CYS A 27 -12.36 -2.34 -11.02
CA CYS A 27 -13.21 -2.51 -9.84
C CYS A 27 -14.47 -1.65 -9.87
N TYR A 28 -14.36 -0.41 -10.38
CA TYR A 28 -15.48 0.55 -10.39
C TYR A 28 -16.25 0.56 -11.72
N SER A 29 -15.73 -0.06 -12.79
CA SER A 29 -16.48 -0.34 -13.99
C SER A 29 -17.27 -1.65 -13.82
N ASN A 30 -18.42 -1.75 -14.46
CA ASN A 30 -19.21 -3.00 -14.45
C ASN A 30 -18.56 -4.16 -15.24
N VAL A 31 -17.30 -4.01 -15.67
CA VAL A 31 -16.59 -5.00 -16.49
C VAL A 31 -16.46 -6.36 -15.79
N ARG A 32 -16.29 -6.37 -14.46
CA ARG A 32 -16.25 -7.63 -13.69
C ARG A 32 -17.56 -8.41 -13.73
N CYS A 33 -18.69 -7.72 -13.75
CA CYS A 33 -20.02 -8.35 -13.80
C CYS A 33 -20.30 -9.01 -15.15
N HIS A 34 -19.57 -8.62 -16.22
CA HIS A 34 -19.75 -9.09 -17.59
C HIS A 34 -18.53 -9.82 -18.15
N VAL A 35 -17.68 -10.36 -17.26
CA VAL A 35 -16.42 -11.04 -17.69
C VAL A 35 -16.69 -12.20 -18.64
N ASP A 36 -17.82 -12.90 -18.48
CA ASP A 36 -18.17 -14.05 -19.33
C ASP A 36 -18.64 -13.65 -20.73
N ASP A 37 -19.10 -12.41 -20.90
CA ASP A 37 -19.65 -11.87 -22.15
C ASP A 37 -18.57 -11.23 -23.04
N ILE A 38 -17.33 -11.07 -22.54
CA ILE A 38 -16.25 -10.40 -23.26
C ILE A 38 -15.28 -11.40 -23.92
N PRO A 39 -14.60 -11.00 -25.03
CA PRO A 39 -13.62 -11.82 -25.69
C PRO A 39 -12.52 -12.32 -24.75
N ILE A 40 -12.00 -13.54 -25.02
CA ILE A 40 -10.99 -14.20 -24.17
C ILE A 40 -9.73 -13.33 -23.94
N CYS A 41 -9.30 -12.57 -24.95
CA CYS A 41 -8.15 -11.66 -24.81
C CYS A 41 -8.38 -10.58 -23.76
N ASN A 42 -9.58 -9.98 -23.72
CA ASN A 42 -9.93 -8.97 -22.74
C ASN A 42 -10.06 -9.59 -21.34
N ARG A 43 -10.59 -10.80 -21.25
CA ARG A 43 -10.69 -11.58 -20.01
C ARG A 43 -9.29 -11.86 -19.44
N LEU A 44 -8.34 -12.30 -20.25
CA LEU A 44 -6.95 -12.53 -19.85
C LEU A 44 -6.28 -11.22 -19.39
N PHE A 45 -6.54 -10.12 -20.09
CA PHE A 45 -6.02 -8.79 -19.70
C PHE A 45 -6.54 -8.35 -18.33
N ILE A 46 -7.85 -8.49 -18.08
CA ILE A 46 -8.46 -8.17 -16.78
C ILE A 46 -7.87 -9.05 -15.68
N SER A 47 -7.74 -10.37 -15.92
CA SER A 47 -7.17 -11.32 -14.97
C SER A 47 -5.71 -11.00 -14.65
N PHE A 48 -4.94 -10.56 -15.64
CA PHE A 48 -3.58 -10.09 -15.46
C PHE A 48 -3.55 -8.88 -14.50
N PHE A 49 -4.36 -7.86 -14.76
CA PHE A 49 -4.44 -6.69 -13.87
C PHE A 49 -4.91 -7.06 -12.47
N ASP A 50 -5.91 -7.90 -12.32
CA ASP A 50 -6.40 -8.36 -11.02
C ASP A 50 -5.30 -9.08 -10.21
N THR A 51 -4.54 -9.93 -10.85
CA THR A 51 -3.48 -10.71 -10.20
C THR A 51 -2.29 -9.83 -9.80
N PHE A 52 -1.85 -8.98 -10.70
CA PHE A 52 -0.64 -8.18 -10.48
C PHE A 52 -0.91 -6.92 -9.66
N ALA A 53 -2.07 -6.29 -9.81
CA ALA A 53 -2.36 -5.02 -9.16
C ALA A 53 -2.47 -5.14 -7.63
N GLN A 54 -2.85 -6.27 -7.08
CA GLN A 54 -2.88 -6.47 -5.63
C GLN A 54 -1.48 -6.43 -5.00
N ASN A 55 -0.43 -6.78 -5.75
CA ASN A 55 0.95 -6.79 -5.26
C ASN A 55 1.62 -5.41 -5.28
N TRP A 56 1.06 -4.42 -5.98
CA TRP A 56 1.70 -3.12 -6.15
C TRP A 56 1.68 -2.25 -4.90
N ILE A 57 0.66 -2.41 -4.08
CA ILE A 57 0.62 -1.79 -2.74
C ILE A 57 1.81 -2.27 -1.90
N THR A 58 2.07 -3.57 -1.93
CA THR A 58 3.23 -4.18 -1.27
C THR A 58 4.54 -3.61 -1.79
N LEU A 59 4.68 -3.39 -3.10
CA LEU A 59 5.87 -2.74 -3.67
C LEU A 59 6.05 -1.29 -3.21
N PHE A 60 4.98 -0.51 -3.12
CA PHE A 60 5.06 0.84 -2.56
C PHE A 60 5.53 0.86 -1.11
N LEU A 61 5.03 -0.06 -0.30
CA LEU A 61 5.43 -0.20 1.10
C LEU A 61 6.88 -0.64 1.22
N LEU A 62 7.32 -1.58 0.38
CA LEU A 62 8.69 -2.06 0.33
C LEU A 62 9.66 -0.93 -0.04
N ILE A 63 9.34 -0.15 -1.06
CA ILE A 63 10.12 1.04 -1.47
C ILE A 63 10.13 2.08 -0.34
N SER A 64 9.02 2.26 0.37
CA SER A 64 8.96 3.16 1.52
C SER A 64 9.91 2.71 2.63
N GLY A 65 9.91 1.42 2.99
CA GLY A 65 10.86 0.84 3.94
C GLY A 65 12.31 1.02 3.52
N TYR A 66 12.59 0.77 2.24
CA TYR A 66 13.94 0.91 1.68
C TYR A 66 14.50 2.34 1.81
N PHE A 67 13.68 3.37 1.56
CA PHE A 67 14.15 4.76 1.59
C PHE A 67 14.01 5.45 2.95
N MET A 68 13.09 5.00 3.78
CA MET A 68 12.77 5.67 5.05
C MET A 68 13.47 5.05 6.26
N CYS A 69 14.03 3.84 6.16
CA CYS A 69 14.67 3.17 7.30
C CYS A 69 15.87 3.92 7.88
N GLN A 70 16.51 4.79 7.10
CA GLN A 70 17.64 5.62 7.52
C GLN A 70 17.27 7.10 7.73
N LYS A 71 15.98 7.44 7.64
CA LYS A 71 15.51 8.83 7.81
C LYS A 71 14.73 8.94 9.11
N ASN A 72 14.92 10.05 9.80
CA ASN A 72 14.04 10.38 10.91
C ASN A 72 12.63 10.61 10.36
N ALA A 73 11.72 9.70 10.67
CA ALA A 73 10.31 9.92 10.39
C ALA A 73 9.80 10.93 11.40
N THR A 74 9.32 12.05 10.92
CA THR A 74 8.72 13.09 11.74
C THR A 74 7.21 13.01 11.62
N ILE A 75 6.52 13.23 12.72
CA ILE A 75 5.04 13.35 12.77
C ILE A 75 4.56 14.38 11.74
N ASP A 76 5.36 15.41 11.47
CA ASP A 76 5.04 16.42 10.44
C ASP A 76 4.74 15.83 9.06
N LYS A 77 5.39 14.72 8.68
CA LYS A 77 5.12 14.07 7.39
C LYS A 77 3.73 13.42 7.38
N ALA A 78 3.34 12.80 8.49
CA ALA A 78 2.02 12.21 8.63
C ALA A 78 0.94 13.30 8.62
N ILE A 79 1.15 14.40 9.33
CA ILE A 79 0.24 15.55 9.37
C ILE A 79 0.10 16.17 7.98
N ARG A 80 1.20 16.43 7.28
CA ARG A 80 1.17 16.98 5.91
C ARG A 80 0.43 16.05 4.94
N LEU A 81 0.68 14.75 5.03
CA LEU A 81 -0.05 13.79 4.21
C LEU A 81 -1.54 13.83 4.51
N TRP A 82 -1.92 13.84 5.78
CA TRP A 82 -3.33 13.89 6.18
C TRP A 82 -4.03 15.16 5.69
N ILE A 83 -3.40 16.33 5.86
CA ILE A 83 -3.92 17.62 5.38
C ILE A 83 -4.09 17.58 3.85
N ASN A 84 -3.09 17.08 3.11
CA ASN A 84 -3.17 16.96 1.64
C ASN A 84 -4.33 16.05 1.21
N VAL A 85 -4.55 14.95 1.91
CA VAL A 85 -5.64 14.02 1.60
C VAL A 85 -7.00 14.67 1.83
N ILE A 86 -7.19 15.37 2.96
CA ILE A 86 -8.42 16.12 3.23
C ILE A 86 -8.64 17.18 2.15
N PHE A 87 -7.60 17.94 1.80
CA PHE A 87 -7.68 18.98 0.79
C PHE A 87 -8.11 18.44 -0.57
N VAL A 88 -7.46 17.36 -1.03
CA VAL A 88 -7.83 16.71 -2.31
C VAL A 88 -9.25 16.15 -2.24
N SER A 89 -9.62 15.54 -1.13
CA SER A 89 -10.97 14.99 -0.94
C SER A 89 -12.04 16.07 -1.05
N ILE A 90 -11.82 17.23 -0.45
CA ILE A 90 -12.74 18.38 -0.53
C ILE A 90 -12.82 18.90 -1.98
N ILE A 91 -11.69 19.06 -2.69
CA ILE A 91 -11.68 19.50 -4.08
C ILE A 91 -12.48 18.56 -4.97
N VAL A 92 -12.33 17.25 -4.78
CA VAL A 92 -13.08 16.25 -5.57
C VAL A 92 -14.56 16.23 -5.18
N ALA A 93 -14.89 16.50 -3.93
CA ALA A 93 -16.27 16.49 -3.44
C ALA A 93 -17.10 17.67 -4.00
N ILE A 94 -16.51 18.85 -4.16
CA ILE A 94 -17.24 20.05 -4.60
C ILE A 94 -17.94 19.83 -5.94
N PRO A 95 -17.28 19.40 -7.03
CA PRO A 95 -17.95 19.10 -8.29
C PRO A 95 -19.01 18.02 -8.16
N CYS A 96 -18.77 16.98 -7.38
CA CYS A 96 -19.74 15.91 -7.15
C CYS A 96 -21.02 16.44 -6.46
N ILE A 97 -20.86 17.28 -5.44
CA ILE A 97 -21.98 17.91 -4.75
C ILE A 97 -22.76 18.83 -5.70
N VAL A 98 -22.07 19.62 -6.51
CA VAL A 98 -22.71 20.55 -7.45
C VAL A 98 -23.48 19.81 -8.55
N MET A 99 -22.88 18.75 -9.12
CA MET A 99 -23.50 17.98 -10.21
C MET A 99 -24.64 17.07 -9.76
N TYR A 100 -24.57 16.57 -8.53
CA TYR A 100 -25.49 15.56 -8.02
C TYR A 100 -26.27 16.02 -6.78
N TRP A 101 -26.51 17.32 -6.66
CA TRP A 101 -27.22 17.95 -5.55
C TRP A 101 -28.55 17.24 -5.18
N LYS A 102 -29.28 16.72 -6.16
CA LYS A 102 -30.57 16.02 -5.96
C LYS A 102 -30.42 14.50 -5.73
N ASN A 103 -29.33 13.90 -6.21
CA ASN A 103 -29.05 12.47 -6.08
C ASN A 103 -27.56 12.28 -5.81
N PRO A 104 -27.11 12.33 -4.56
CA PRO A 104 -25.70 12.13 -4.25
C PRO A 104 -25.27 10.73 -4.72
N ILE A 105 -24.28 10.68 -5.60
CA ILE A 105 -23.71 9.42 -6.08
C ILE A 105 -23.24 8.63 -4.87
N GLY A 106 -23.78 7.41 -4.72
CA GLY A 106 -23.30 6.45 -3.74
C GLY A 106 -23.79 6.62 -2.31
N GLY A 107 -24.80 7.48 -2.02
CA GLY A 107 -25.36 7.60 -0.66
C GLY A 107 -24.35 8.01 0.42
N GLY A 108 -23.19 8.52 0.02
CA GLY A 108 -22.12 8.89 0.94
C GLY A 108 -22.49 10.10 1.79
N ASN A 109 -22.40 9.94 3.11
CA ASN A 109 -22.51 11.04 4.05
C ASN A 109 -21.40 12.08 3.79
N LEU A 110 -21.70 13.38 3.95
CA LEU A 110 -20.73 14.46 3.90
C LEU A 110 -19.50 14.17 4.78
N ILE A 111 -19.69 13.50 5.90
CA ILE A 111 -18.63 13.04 6.81
C ILE A 111 -17.67 12.08 6.10
N GLN A 112 -18.17 11.15 5.28
CA GLN A 112 -17.32 10.21 4.52
C GLN A 112 -16.48 10.91 3.46
N THR A 113 -17.00 11.99 2.92
CA THR A 113 -16.31 12.80 1.89
C THR A 113 -15.25 13.69 2.53
N VAL A 114 -15.54 14.33 3.67
CA VAL A 114 -14.60 15.22 4.36
C VAL A 114 -13.53 14.44 5.14
N PHE A 115 -13.89 13.26 5.70
CA PHE A 115 -12.99 12.42 6.47
C PHE A 115 -12.81 11.01 5.85
N PRO A 116 -12.33 10.91 4.60
CA PRO A 116 -12.28 9.64 3.87
C PRO A 116 -11.33 8.61 4.52
N VAL A 117 -10.35 9.07 5.28
CA VAL A 117 -9.42 8.20 6.02
C VAL A 117 -10.11 7.53 7.21
N LEU A 118 -10.91 8.28 7.98
CA LEU A 118 -11.61 7.76 9.16
C LEU A 118 -12.76 6.82 8.78
N THR A 119 -13.35 7.03 7.62
CA THR A 119 -14.48 6.25 7.10
C THR A 119 -14.06 5.06 6.22
N ARG A 120 -12.77 4.71 6.19
CA ARG A 120 -12.17 3.61 5.40
C ARG A 120 -12.28 3.76 3.88
N ASN A 121 -12.79 4.86 3.35
CA ASN A 121 -12.82 5.09 1.91
C ASN A 121 -11.41 5.11 1.31
N TYR A 122 -10.43 5.64 2.06
CA TYR A 122 -9.02 5.64 1.71
C TYR A 122 -8.23 4.74 2.67
N TRP A 123 -8.61 3.46 2.73
CA TRP A 123 -8.04 2.47 3.65
C TRP A 123 -6.50 2.38 3.59
N TYR A 124 -5.92 2.47 2.36
CA TYR A 124 -4.47 2.44 2.17
C TYR A 124 -3.79 3.63 2.86
N ILE A 125 -4.34 4.83 2.70
CA ILE A 125 -3.79 6.04 3.29
C ILE A 125 -3.89 5.99 4.82
N GLY A 126 -4.99 5.47 5.35
CA GLY A 126 -5.15 5.25 6.79
C GLY A 126 -4.08 4.32 7.35
N GLY A 127 -3.87 3.17 6.70
CA GLY A 127 -2.80 2.23 7.05
C GLY A 127 -1.40 2.84 6.91
N TYR A 128 -1.17 3.62 5.87
CA TYR A 128 0.11 4.29 5.64
C TYR A 128 0.40 5.41 6.67
N LEU A 129 -0.62 6.16 7.10
CA LEU A 129 -0.48 7.14 8.19
C LEU A 129 -0.08 6.46 9.50
N LEU A 130 -0.73 5.34 9.85
CA LEU A 130 -0.35 4.55 11.01
C LEU A 130 1.07 3.98 10.87
N LEU A 131 1.45 3.52 9.68
CA LEU A 131 2.83 3.10 9.41
C LEU A 131 3.81 4.25 9.65
N LEU A 132 3.52 5.47 9.17
CA LEU A 132 4.38 6.64 9.40
C LEU A 132 4.58 6.93 10.89
N LEU A 133 3.53 6.77 11.70
CA LEU A 133 3.63 6.91 13.17
C LEU A 133 4.47 5.80 13.80
N LEU A 134 4.45 4.59 13.24
CA LEU A 134 5.26 3.46 13.71
C LEU A 134 6.70 3.50 13.17
N THR A 135 6.98 4.29 12.14
CA THR A 135 8.31 4.34 11.50
C THR A 135 9.46 4.62 12.48
N PRO A 136 9.35 5.54 13.47
CA PRO A 136 10.43 5.74 14.44
C PRO A 136 10.79 4.47 15.20
N LEU A 137 9.78 3.70 15.62
CA LEU A 137 9.97 2.43 16.34
C LEU A 137 10.61 1.37 15.43
N LEU A 138 10.11 1.24 14.19
CA LEU A 138 10.63 0.30 13.21
C LEU A 138 12.08 0.63 12.83
N ASN A 139 12.41 1.91 12.69
CA ASN A 139 13.77 2.36 12.41
C ASN A 139 14.71 2.13 13.60
N ALA A 140 14.27 2.43 14.82
CA ALA A 140 15.03 2.14 16.03
C ALA A 140 15.31 0.64 16.17
N TYR A 141 14.32 -0.21 15.87
CA TYR A 141 14.54 -1.65 15.84
C TYR A 141 15.54 -2.04 14.74
N SER A 142 15.34 -1.60 13.50
CA SER A 142 16.18 -1.97 12.35
C SER A 142 17.64 -1.52 12.51
N SER A 143 17.89 -0.38 13.17
CA SER A 143 19.25 0.14 13.40
C SER A 143 20.00 -0.56 14.52
N ASN A 144 19.31 -1.10 15.52
CA ASN A 144 19.91 -1.73 16.70
C ASN A 144 19.91 -3.26 16.63
N ALA A 145 19.03 -3.87 15.83
CA ALA A 145 18.94 -5.31 15.71
C ALA A 145 20.01 -5.89 14.80
N SER A 146 20.51 -7.08 15.14
CA SER A 146 21.42 -7.80 14.26
C SER A 146 20.72 -8.27 12.98
N ARG A 147 21.49 -8.44 11.89
CA ARG A 147 21.00 -9.02 10.62
C ARG A 147 20.18 -10.30 10.84
N LYS A 148 20.72 -11.20 11.69
CA LYS A 148 20.08 -12.49 12.00
C LYS A 148 18.74 -12.30 12.71
N SER A 149 18.64 -11.34 13.64
CA SER A 149 17.39 -11.04 14.36
C SER A 149 16.29 -10.54 13.43
N ILE A 150 16.60 -9.58 12.54
CA ILE A 150 15.62 -9.07 11.57
C ILE A 150 15.17 -10.20 10.63
N LEU A 151 16.12 -10.99 10.11
CA LEU A 151 15.82 -12.09 9.21
C LEU A 151 14.93 -13.15 9.89
N ASN A 152 15.22 -13.51 11.14
CA ASN A 152 14.41 -14.47 11.90
C ASN A 152 12.95 -13.97 12.06
N ILE A 153 12.75 -12.71 12.39
CA ILE A 153 11.40 -12.13 12.48
C ILE A 153 10.68 -12.19 11.13
N LEU A 154 11.35 -11.78 10.04
CA LEU A 154 10.77 -11.83 8.71
C LEU A 154 10.37 -13.26 8.31
N ILE A 155 11.24 -14.24 8.54
CA ILE A 155 10.95 -15.65 8.27
C ILE A 155 9.79 -16.15 9.13
N THR A 156 9.80 -15.86 10.44
CA THR A 156 8.75 -16.29 11.37
C THR A 156 7.40 -15.74 10.94
N ILE A 157 7.31 -14.44 10.63
CA ILE A 157 6.06 -13.83 10.16
C ILE A 157 5.62 -14.46 8.84
N THR A 158 6.54 -14.71 7.90
CA THR A 158 6.22 -15.36 6.63
C THR A 158 5.67 -16.77 6.83
N ILE A 159 6.27 -17.55 7.71
CA ILE A 159 5.78 -18.92 8.03
C ILE A 159 4.39 -18.87 8.64
N ILE A 160 4.18 -18.00 9.64
CA ILE A 160 2.86 -17.83 10.28
C ILE A 160 1.81 -17.38 9.25
N TYR A 161 2.14 -16.39 8.41
CA TYR A 161 1.24 -15.91 7.38
C TYR A 161 0.88 -17.01 6.38
N THR A 162 1.87 -17.77 5.90
CA THR A 162 1.66 -18.89 4.98
C THR A 162 0.82 -19.99 5.62
N PHE A 163 1.12 -20.37 6.88
CA PHE A 163 0.36 -21.38 7.60
C PHE A 163 -1.11 -21.00 7.78
N LEU A 164 -1.37 -19.73 8.16
CA LEU A 164 -2.73 -19.22 8.32
C LEU A 164 -3.51 -19.19 6.99
N HIS A 165 -2.84 -18.94 5.86
CA HIS A 165 -3.48 -18.94 4.54
C HIS A 165 -3.79 -20.32 3.98
N ILE A 166 -2.98 -21.32 4.30
CA ILE A 166 -3.21 -22.72 3.88
C ILE A 166 -4.41 -23.31 4.62
N ASN A 167 -4.63 -22.89 5.85
CA ASN A 167 -5.71 -23.44 6.67
C ASN A 167 -7.03 -22.69 6.42
N LYS A 168 -7.96 -23.34 5.70
CA LYS A 168 -9.29 -22.78 5.39
C LYS A 168 -10.18 -22.52 6.63
N TYR A 169 -9.80 -23.00 7.81
CA TYR A 169 -10.53 -22.75 9.06
C TYR A 169 -10.04 -21.51 9.81
N THR A 170 -8.90 -20.94 9.40
CA THR A 170 -8.40 -19.68 9.96
C THR A 170 -8.68 -18.57 8.97
N THR A 171 -9.20 -17.44 9.46
CA THR A 171 -9.36 -16.23 8.66
C THR A 171 -8.11 -15.36 8.86
N PRO A 172 -7.14 -15.41 7.94
CA PRO A 172 -5.93 -14.56 8.02
C PRO A 172 -6.27 -13.08 8.04
N GLU A 173 -7.50 -12.73 7.65
CA GLU A 173 -8.06 -11.38 7.69
C GLU A 173 -7.98 -10.76 9.10
N TYR A 174 -8.04 -11.54 10.17
CA TYR A 174 -7.94 -11.05 11.53
C TYR A 174 -6.61 -10.37 11.84
N PHE A 175 -5.49 -10.93 11.38
CA PHE A 175 -4.15 -10.43 11.69
C PHE A 175 -3.56 -9.59 10.54
N PHE A 176 -3.78 -10.01 9.30
CA PHE A 176 -3.13 -9.40 8.14
C PHE A 176 -4.10 -8.68 7.19
N GLY A 177 -5.42 -8.78 7.43
CA GLY A 177 -6.44 -8.03 6.72
C GLY A 177 -6.36 -8.15 5.20
N ALA A 178 -6.09 -9.36 4.67
CA ALA A 178 -5.86 -9.57 3.24
C ALA A 178 -4.83 -8.59 2.62
N GLY A 179 -3.78 -8.24 3.37
CA GLY A 179 -2.77 -7.28 2.94
C GLY A 179 -3.10 -5.81 3.26
N THR A 180 -4.20 -5.54 3.95
CA THR A 180 -4.65 -4.17 4.27
C THR A 180 -4.36 -3.75 5.72
N SER A 181 -3.84 -4.66 6.56
CA SER A 181 -3.57 -4.39 7.96
C SER A 181 -2.27 -3.62 8.17
N VAL A 182 -2.19 -2.89 9.28
CA VAL A 182 -0.97 -2.19 9.70
C VAL A 182 0.18 -3.16 9.97
N PHE A 183 -0.11 -4.39 10.43
CA PHE A 183 0.88 -5.44 10.61
C PHE A 183 1.53 -5.86 9.28
N HIS A 184 0.73 -6.02 8.23
CA HIS A 184 1.26 -6.28 6.88
C HIS A 184 2.14 -5.12 6.41
N PHE A 185 1.70 -3.88 6.63
CA PHE A 185 2.47 -2.69 6.26
C PHE A 185 3.80 -2.62 7.00
N ALA A 186 3.81 -2.88 8.30
CA ALA A 186 5.03 -2.91 9.10
C ALA A 186 5.97 -4.06 8.69
N PHE A 187 5.43 -5.23 8.39
CA PHE A 187 6.20 -6.37 7.88
C PHE A 187 6.90 -6.04 6.55
N VAL A 188 6.16 -5.52 5.58
CA VAL A 188 6.72 -5.15 4.26
C VAL A 188 7.72 -4.00 4.39
N TYR A 189 7.45 -3.04 5.28
CA TYR A 189 8.40 -1.97 5.61
C TYR A 189 9.72 -2.52 6.15
N LEU A 190 9.67 -3.46 7.11
CA LEU A 190 10.85 -4.12 7.67
C LEU A 190 11.61 -4.91 6.60
N LEU A 191 10.90 -5.57 5.68
CA LEU A 191 11.51 -6.25 4.54
C LEU A 191 12.27 -5.26 3.64
N GLY A 192 11.67 -4.12 3.33
CA GLY A 192 12.32 -3.03 2.59
C GLY A 192 13.55 -2.48 3.30
N SER A 193 13.45 -2.30 4.63
CA SER A 193 14.56 -1.87 5.49
C SER A 193 15.70 -2.89 5.48
N TYR A 194 15.37 -4.17 5.57
CA TYR A 194 16.37 -5.26 5.50
C TYR A 194 17.12 -5.25 4.18
N LEU A 195 16.43 -5.11 3.05
CA LEU A 195 17.06 -5.04 1.73
C LEU A 195 17.97 -3.82 1.57
N ARG A 196 17.68 -2.72 2.25
CA ARG A 196 18.53 -1.52 2.25
C ARG A 196 19.78 -1.68 3.10
N LEU A 197 19.62 -2.25 4.31
CA LEU A 197 20.70 -2.39 5.28
C LEU A 197 21.65 -3.53 4.92
N TYR A 198 21.13 -4.57 4.26
CA TYR A 198 21.87 -5.79 3.92
C TYR A 198 21.65 -6.14 2.43
N PRO A 199 22.17 -5.34 1.51
CA PRO A 199 21.98 -5.58 0.07
C PRO A 199 22.51 -6.95 -0.33
N PRO A 200 21.83 -7.68 -1.21
CA PRO A 200 22.31 -8.93 -1.75
C PRO A 200 23.61 -8.68 -2.56
N LEU A 201 24.54 -9.61 -2.50
CA LEU A 201 25.88 -9.51 -3.11
C LEU A 201 25.87 -9.17 -4.61
N LEU A 202 24.75 -9.47 -5.30
CA LEU A 202 24.58 -9.17 -6.74
C LEU A 202 24.40 -7.67 -7.05
N VAL A 203 24.13 -6.82 -6.06
CA VAL A 203 23.88 -5.38 -6.23
C VAL A 203 25.17 -4.55 -5.99
N ILE A 204 26.25 -5.17 -5.48
CA ILE A 204 27.48 -4.49 -5.09
C ILE A 204 28.45 -4.29 -6.27
N GLN A 205 28.16 -4.84 -7.46
CA GLN A 205 29.09 -4.85 -8.62
C GLN A 205 28.85 -3.76 -9.67
N ASN A 206 28.13 -2.67 -9.34
CA ASN A 206 28.04 -1.53 -10.28
C ASN A 206 28.29 -0.20 -9.57
#